data_2b1a63ba7e5a9827f790bb2d83c94b5e
#
_entry.id   2b1a63ba7e5a9827f790bb2d83c94b5e
#
_cell.length_a   1.000
_cell.length_b   1.000
_cell.length_c   1.000
_cell.angle_alpha   90.00
_cell.angle_beta   90.00
_cell.angle_gamma   90.00
#
_symmetry.space_group_name_H-M   'P 1'
#
loop_
_entity.id
_entity.type
_entity.pdbx_description
1 polymer ?
#
loop_
_entity_poly.entity_id
_entity_poly.type
_entity_poly.pdbx_seq_one_letter_code
_entity_poly.pdbx_strand_id
1 'polypeptide(L)' 'MKFLVTDIKFDFNEHLPDYYSVSFDDQQLIINDNLGVWEADDEDDLIEEVTCNAGWCIKSNDYEIQLK' A
#
# COMPACT_ATOMS: atom_id res chain seq x y z
N MET A 1 13.00 11.54 3.12
CA MET A 1 12.52 11.71 1.73
C MET A 1 11.01 11.54 1.72
N LYS A 2 10.32 12.36 0.97
CA LYS A 2 8.86 12.31 0.88
C LYS A 2 8.44 11.67 -0.43
N PHE A 3 7.49 10.76 -0.35
CA PHE A 3 6.93 10.07 -1.50
C PHE A 3 5.43 10.38 -1.60
N LEU A 4 4.97 10.76 -2.78
CA LEU A 4 3.54 10.87 -3.04
C LEU A 4 3.09 9.55 -3.68
N VAL A 5 2.40 8.74 -2.91
CA VAL A 5 1.89 7.44 -3.39
C VAL A 5 0.57 7.68 -4.12
N THR A 6 0.54 7.35 -5.39
CA THR A 6 -0.61 7.61 -6.27
C THR A 6 -1.47 6.39 -6.52
N ASP A 7 -0.89 5.19 -6.41
CA ASP A 7 -1.65 3.95 -6.58
C ASP A 7 -0.91 2.81 -5.87
N ILE A 8 -1.68 1.87 -5.31
CA ILE A 8 -1.12 0.70 -4.65
C ILE A 8 -1.97 -0.50 -5.03
N LYS A 9 -1.30 -1.63 -5.30
CA LYS A 9 -1.97 -2.92 -5.45
C LYS A 9 -1.47 -3.84 -4.36
N PHE A 10 -2.38 -4.27 -3.50
CA PHE A 10 -2.08 -5.20 -2.43
C PHE A 10 -2.42 -6.63 -2.85
N ASP A 11 -1.77 -7.59 -2.23
CA ASP A 11 -2.12 -9.00 -2.37
C ASP A 11 -3.09 -9.37 -1.25
N PHE A 12 -4.38 -9.24 -1.52
CA PHE A 12 -5.41 -9.53 -0.53
C PHE A 12 -5.70 -11.01 -0.36
N ASN A 13 -5.10 -11.86 -1.19
CA ASN A 13 -5.35 -13.30 -1.15
C ASN A 13 -4.22 -14.11 -0.51
N GLU A 14 -3.12 -13.48 -0.16
CA GLU A 14 -1.88 -14.16 0.24
C GLU A 14 -2.06 -15.06 1.46
N HIS A 15 -2.82 -14.62 2.45
CA HIS A 15 -2.98 -15.32 3.72
C HIS A 15 -4.43 -15.74 4.01
N LEU A 16 -5.30 -15.65 3.01
CA LEU A 16 -6.71 -15.93 3.21
C LEU A 16 -7.06 -17.35 2.75
N PRO A 17 -7.95 -18.04 3.48
CA PRO A 17 -8.46 -19.33 3.00
C PRO A 17 -9.33 -19.14 1.75
N ASP A 18 -9.51 -20.21 0.97
CA ASP A 18 -10.22 -20.16 -0.31
C ASP A 18 -11.66 -19.66 -0.19
N TYR A 19 -12.31 -19.88 0.95
CA TYR A 19 -13.69 -19.48 1.17
C TYR A 19 -13.83 -18.05 1.65
N TYR A 20 -12.72 -17.33 1.88
CA TYR A 20 -12.74 -15.96 2.37
C TYR A 20 -12.14 -15.03 1.32
N SER A 21 -12.76 -13.87 1.15
CA SER A 21 -12.21 -12.85 0.27
C SER A 21 -12.54 -11.48 0.81
N VAL A 22 -11.65 -10.52 0.54
CA VAL A 22 -11.88 -9.11 0.87
C VAL A 22 -12.77 -8.53 -0.21
N SER A 23 -13.88 -7.87 0.17
CA SER A 23 -14.78 -7.27 -0.81
C SER A 23 -14.06 -6.16 -1.59
N PHE A 24 -14.54 -5.87 -2.80
CA PHE A 24 -13.96 -4.82 -3.63
C PHE A 24 -14.02 -3.47 -2.91
N ASP A 25 -15.12 -3.15 -2.24
CA ASP A 25 -15.28 -1.90 -1.52
C ASP A 25 -14.27 -1.78 -0.37
N ASP A 26 -14.07 -2.86 0.37
CA ASP A 26 -13.08 -2.90 1.45
C ASP A 26 -11.66 -2.74 0.91
N GLN A 27 -11.36 -3.36 -0.23
CA GLN A 27 -10.06 -3.21 -0.89
C GLN A 27 -9.82 -1.75 -1.25
N GLN A 28 -10.81 -1.07 -1.80
CA GLN A 28 -10.69 0.34 -2.17
C GLN A 28 -10.47 1.24 -0.95
N LEU A 29 -11.15 0.96 0.15
CA LEU A 29 -10.94 1.70 1.38
C LEU A 29 -9.51 1.56 1.90
N ILE A 30 -8.98 0.34 1.90
CA ILE A 30 -7.62 0.08 2.34
C ILE A 30 -6.61 0.81 1.43
N ILE A 31 -6.80 0.74 0.12
CA ILE A 31 -5.95 1.42 -0.83
C ILE A 31 -5.98 2.93 -0.59
N ASN A 32 -7.17 3.50 -0.51
CA ASN A 32 -7.34 4.94 -0.34
C ASN A 32 -6.73 5.44 0.97
N ASP A 33 -6.82 4.68 2.04
CA ASP A 33 -6.24 5.04 3.33
C ASP A 33 -4.71 5.10 3.27
N ASN A 34 -4.10 4.42 2.31
CA ASN A 34 -2.65 4.36 2.18
C ASN A 34 -2.10 5.20 1.02
N LEU A 35 -2.95 5.93 0.30
CA LEU A 35 -2.50 6.87 -0.70
C LEU A 35 -2.10 8.21 -0.05
N GLY A 36 -1.29 8.99 -0.75
CA GLY A 36 -0.89 10.32 -0.30
C GLY A 36 0.59 10.40 0.01
N VAL A 37 0.96 11.37 0.82
CA VAL A 37 2.38 11.64 1.12
C VAL A 37 2.84 10.78 2.28
N TRP A 38 3.95 10.06 2.04
CA TRP A 38 4.63 9.27 3.05
C TRP A 38 6.06 9.75 3.20
N GLU A 39 6.58 9.68 4.41
CA GLU A 39 7.98 9.97 4.65
C GLU A 39 8.72 8.67 4.94
N ALA A 40 9.79 8.42 4.17
CA ALA A 40 10.61 7.23 4.28
C ALA A 40 12.02 7.55 3.80
N ASP A 41 12.98 6.71 4.16
CA ASP A 41 14.37 6.92 3.76
C ASP A 41 14.61 6.56 2.31
N ASP A 42 13.95 5.51 1.83
CA ASP A 42 14.05 5.04 0.44
C ASP A 42 12.78 4.27 0.07
N GLU A 43 12.76 3.71 -1.14
CA GLU A 43 11.62 2.95 -1.64
C GLU A 43 11.34 1.71 -0.80
N ASP A 44 12.37 0.98 -0.42
CA ASP A 44 12.20 -0.23 0.40
C ASP A 44 11.59 0.11 1.75
N ASP A 45 12.03 1.19 2.37
CA ASP A 45 11.48 1.67 3.63
C ASP A 45 10.03 2.11 3.45
N LEU A 46 9.71 2.77 2.33
CA LEU A 46 8.34 3.18 2.01
C LEU A 46 7.42 1.96 1.93
N ILE A 47 7.83 0.93 1.19
CA ILE A 47 7.04 -0.30 1.03
C ILE A 47 6.82 -0.97 2.39
N GLU A 48 7.84 -1.04 3.21
CA GLU A 48 7.75 -1.63 4.54
C GLU A 48 6.78 -0.86 5.43
N GLU A 49 6.85 0.47 5.43
CA GLU A 49 5.96 1.32 6.20
C GLU A 49 4.50 1.16 5.79
N VAL A 50 4.24 1.17 4.48
CA VAL A 50 2.88 1.01 3.96
C VAL A 50 2.36 -0.40 4.27
N THR A 51 3.18 -1.42 4.08
CA THR A 51 2.80 -2.80 4.38
C THR A 51 2.43 -2.96 5.86
N CYS A 52 3.24 -2.41 6.75
CA CYS A 52 2.96 -2.46 8.19
C CYS A 52 1.67 -1.74 8.55
N ASN A 53 1.42 -0.59 7.94
CA ASN A 53 0.23 0.19 8.23
C ASN A 53 -1.04 -0.48 7.69
N ALA A 54 -0.97 -1.03 6.48
CA ALA A 54 -2.12 -1.66 5.82
C ALA A 54 -2.39 -3.08 6.35
N GLY A 55 -1.35 -3.79 6.75
CA GLY A 55 -1.48 -5.20 7.15
C GLY A 55 -1.53 -6.18 5.99
N TRP A 56 -1.21 -5.72 4.77
CA TRP A 56 -1.24 -6.54 3.56
C TRP A 56 0.05 -6.33 2.77
N CYS A 57 0.53 -7.39 2.11
CA CYS A 57 1.69 -7.28 1.25
C CYS A 57 1.37 -6.50 -0.01
N ILE A 58 2.32 -5.70 -0.48
CA ILE A 58 2.17 -4.90 -1.69
C ILE A 58 2.64 -5.70 -2.89
N LYS A 59 1.79 -5.80 -3.92
CA LYS A 59 2.16 -6.38 -5.22
C LYS A 59 2.87 -5.36 -6.10
N SER A 60 2.33 -4.14 -6.14
CA SER A 60 2.94 -3.04 -6.88
C SER A 60 2.43 -1.72 -6.33
N ASN A 61 3.19 -0.68 -6.58
CA ASN A 61 2.79 0.67 -6.19
C ASN A 61 3.36 1.68 -7.18
N ASP A 62 2.64 2.79 -7.35
CA ASP A 62 3.10 3.94 -8.11
C ASP A 62 3.27 5.10 -7.15
N TYR A 63 4.37 5.81 -7.31
CA TYR A 63 4.65 6.96 -6.45
C TYR A 63 5.53 7.96 -7.18
N GLU A 64 5.52 9.19 -6.66
CA GLU A 64 6.41 10.26 -7.11
C GLU A 64 7.24 10.73 -5.93
N ILE A 65 8.52 11.02 -6.17
CA ILE A 65 9.39 11.55 -5.14
C ILE A 65 9.15 13.05 -5.02
N GLN A 66 8.88 13.50 -3.80
CA GLN A 66 8.71 14.91 -3.50
C GLN A 66 10.08 15.47 -3.12
N LEU A 67 10.60 16.36 -3.95
CA LEU A 67 11.95 16.92 -3.78
C LEU A 67 11.99 18.09 -2.82
N LYS A 68 10.94 18.29 -2.07
CA LYS A 68 10.92 19.44 -1.20
C LYS A 68 10.19 19.18 0.08
#